data_7f35781fbad50e9a0a5e157f1c2be0cc
#
_entry.id   7f35781fbad50e9a0a5e157f1c2be0cc
#
_cell.length_a   1.000
_cell.length_b   1.000
_cell.length_c   1.000
_cell.angle_alpha   90.00
_cell.angle_beta   90.00
_cell.angle_gamma   90.00
#
_symmetry.space_group_name_H-M   'P 1'
#
loop_
_entity.id
_entity.type
_entity.pdbx_description
1 polymer ?
#
loop_
_entity_poly.entity_id
_entity_poly.type
_entity_poly.pdbx_seq_one_letter_code
_entity_poly.pdbx_strand_id
1 'polypeptide(L)'
;MGPGIAMTLTLGGVEAVILGRTAASAEAGLGAARKQLALLSAHDLVTTEQAAFSSAHLRAAAAFETEVANADLVIESGPEDLSFKQQLFERLDGLTGGILTSNTSGLSITAIAERCARPERVMTTHFWNPPHLMPLVEIVMGARTSLVLAEQVRDLLTACGKVPVVVKKDTPGQLGNRMHMALIREAAHIVSEGIADASEVDLAARMSFGLRLPMYGLLEHMDIVGLDMSMGILEYVASDLYNGVEAPARYKELVAGGDLGAKTGRGFYDWSLKSPDEARARRDGFVCWCVAEAGCIG
;
A
#
# COMPACT_ATOMS: atom_id res chain seq x y z
N MET A 1 -7.55 -6.83 -0.05
CA MET A 1 -7.42 -5.47 0.51
C MET A 1 -8.70 -5.03 1.22
N GLY A 2 -9.84 -4.88 0.55
CA GLY A 2 -11.08 -4.34 1.11
C GLY A 2 -11.45 -4.78 2.53
N PRO A 3 -11.48 -6.08 2.85
CA PRO A 3 -11.78 -6.55 4.20
C PRO A 3 -10.89 -5.97 5.30
N GLY A 4 -9.58 -5.96 5.05
CA GLY A 4 -8.62 -5.40 6.02
C GLY A 4 -8.69 -3.88 6.13
N ILE A 5 -9.04 -3.17 5.06
CA ILE A 5 -9.29 -1.72 5.08
C ILE A 5 -10.54 -1.43 5.93
N ALA A 6 -11.64 -2.12 5.67
CA ALA A 6 -12.87 -1.94 6.43
C ALA A 6 -12.68 -2.23 7.93
N MET A 7 -11.94 -3.29 8.26
CA MET A 7 -11.58 -3.59 9.65
C MET A 7 -10.71 -2.49 10.27
N THR A 8 -9.73 -1.96 9.53
CA THR A 8 -8.88 -0.85 10.01
C THR A 8 -9.73 0.37 10.41
N LEU A 9 -10.73 0.72 9.60
CA LEU A 9 -11.65 1.82 9.92
C LEU A 9 -12.46 1.55 11.19
N THR A 10 -12.96 0.33 11.34
CA THR A 10 -13.73 -0.02 12.54
C THR A 10 -12.87 -0.09 13.81
N LEU A 11 -11.60 -0.45 13.72
CA LEU A 11 -10.66 -0.35 14.82
C LEU A 11 -10.42 1.10 15.26
N GLY A 12 -10.56 2.05 14.34
CA GLY A 12 -10.53 3.49 14.60
C GLY A 12 -11.87 4.10 15.05
N GLY A 13 -12.88 3.28 15.32
CA GLY A 13 -14.19 3.77 15.80
C GLY A 13 -15.15 4.20 14.67
N VAL A 14 -14.87 3.88 13.41
CA VAL A 14 -15.70 4.23 12.26
C VAL A 14 -16.54 3.02 11.83
N GLU A 15 -17.85 3.19 11.66
CA GLU A 15 -18.68 2.12 11.10
C GLU A 15 -18.29 1.83 9.64
N ALA A 16 -18.22 0.55 9.27
CA ALA A 16 -17.83 0.16 7.92
C ALA A 16 -18.70 -0.96 7.35
N VAL A 17 -18.98 -0.85 6.07
CA VAL A 17 -19.77 -1.83 5.30
C VAL A 17 -18.91 -2.41 4.18
N ILE A 18 -18.79 -3.72 4.15
CA ILE A 18 -18.14 -4.43 3.06
C ILE A 18 -19.18 -4.71 1.97
N LEU A 19 -18.98 -4.11 0.80
CA LEU A 19 -19.78 -4.37 -0.39
C LEU A 19 -19.03 -5.32 -1.32
N GLY A 20 -19.72 -6.30 -1.84
CA GLY A 20 -19.21 -7.24 -2.84
C GLY A 20 -20.08 -7.23 -4.09
N ARG A 21 -19.62 -7.88 -5.16
CA ARG A 21 -20.43 -8.08 -6.38
C ARG A 21 -21.67 -8.93 -6.10
N THR A 22 -21.64 -9.77 -5.07
CA THR A 22 -22.75 -10.61 -4.61
C THR A 22 -22.77 -10.61 -3.08
N ALA A 23 -23.91 -10.94 -2.49
CA ALA A 23 -24.03 -11.12 -1.05
C ALA A 23 -22.99 -12.14 -0.52
N ALA A 24 -22.80 -13.24 -1.22
CA ALA A 24 -21.82 -14.27 -0.84
C ALA A 24 -20.38 -13.72 -0.83
N SER A 25 -20.01 -12.85 -1.79
CA SER A 25 -18.68 -12.25 -1.81
C SER A 25 -18.49 -11.20 -0.70
N ALA A 26 -19.54 -10.46 -0.35
CA ALA A 26 -19.50 -9.53 0.78
C ALA A 26 -19.35 -10.28 2.12
N GLU A 27 -20.11 -11.36 2.32
CA GLU A 27 -20.00 -12.22 3.51
C GLU A 27 -18.62 -12.91 3.61
N ALA A 28 -18.07 -13.39 2.50
CA ALA A 28 -16.71 -13.93 2.47
C ALA A 28 -15.68 -12.86 2.88
N GLY A 29 -15.87 -11.61 2.45
CA GLY A 29 -15.08 -10.46 2.87
C GLY A 29 -15.17 -10.20 4.37
N LEU A 30 -16.38 -10.23 4.93
CA LEU A 30 -16.60 -10.08 6.38
C LEU A 30 -15.91 -11.21 7.16
N GLY A 31 -16.01 -12.45 6.69
CA GLY A 31 -15.32 -13.59 7.26
C GLY A 31 -13.78 -13.45 7.25
N ALA A 32 -13.23 -12.88 6.17
CA ALA A 32 -11.80 -12.59 6.08
C ALA A 32 -11.38 -11.50 7.08
N ALA A 33 -12.15 -10.42 7.20
CA ALA A 33 -11.89 -9.35 8.18
C ALA A 33 -11.92 -9.87 9.63
N ARG A 34 -12.89 -10.71 9.96
CA ARG A 34 -12.98 -11.34 11.31
C ARG A 34 -11.79 -12.23 11.63
N LYS A 35 -11.24 -12.97 10.64
CA LYS A 35 -10.02 -13.76 10.84
C LYS A 35 -8.81 -12.86 11.09
N GLN A 36 -8.69 -11.74 10.39
CA GLN A 36 -7.63 -10.77 10.61
C GLN A 36 -7.74 -10.11 11.98
N LEU A 37 -8.96 -9.76 12.41
CA LEU A 37 -9.22 -9.22 13.75
C LEU A 37 -8.81 -10.20 14.86
N ALA A 38 -9.18 -11.48 14.71
CA ALA A 38 -8.77 -12.52 15.65
C ALA A 38 -7.25 -12.67 15.75
N LEU A 39 -6.54 -12.53 14.61
CA LEU A 39 -5.09 -12.54 14.60
C LEU A 39 -4.49 -11.34 15.35
N LEU A 40 -4.98 -10.13 15.10
CA LEU A 40 -4.54 -8.94 15.82
C LEU A 40 -4.77 -9.04 17.32
N SER A 41 -5.95 -9.54 17.75
CA SER A 41 -6.27 -9.77 19.15
C SER A 41 -5.38 -10.83 19.80
N ALA A 42 -5.01 -11.90 19.06
CA ALA A 42 -4.12 -12.94 19.58
C ALA A 42 -2.67 -12.46 19.78
N HIS A 43 -2.29 -11.35 19.13
CA HIS A 43 -0.97 -10.72 19.28
C HIS A 43 -1.00 -9.41 20.08
N ASP A 44 -2.10 -9.14 20.81
CA ASP A 44 -2.27 -7.93 21.63
C ASP A 44 -2.08 -6.61 20.87
N LEU A 45 -2.34 -6.61 19.53
CA LEU A 45 -2.20 -5.43 18.66
C LEU A 45 -3.46 -4.55 18.65
N VAL A 46 -4.52 -4.99 19.30
CA VAL A 46 -5.78 -4.25 19.44
C VAL A 46 -6.34 -4.46 20.84
N THR A 47 -6.98 -3.42 21.41
CA THR A 47 -7.63 -3.55 22.71
C THR A 47 -8.92 -4.36 22.61
N THR A 48 -9.40 -4.87 23.75
CA THR A 48 -10.69 -5.56 23.82
C THR A 48 -11.84 -4.67 23.37
N GLU A 49 -11.80 -3.37 23.68
CA GLU A 49 -12.81 -2.39 23.27
C GLU A 49 -12.81 -2.15 21.76
N GLN A 50 -11.63 -1.99 21.15
CA GLN A 50 -11.49 -1.88 19.70
C GLN A 50 -12.00 -3.14 18.98
N ALA A 51 -11.65 -4.31 19.47
CA ALA A 51 -12.12 -5.58 18.90
C ALA A 51 -13.64 -5.75 19.03
N ALA A 52 -14.23 -5.35 20.16
CA ALA A 52 -15.67 -5.37 20.39
C ALA A 52 -16.39 -4.39 19.47
N PHE A 53 -15.91 -3.14 19.36
CA PHE A 53 -16.47 -2.15 18.45
C PHE A 53 -16.42 -2.64 17.01
N SER A 54 -15.24 -3.10 16.52
CA SER A 54 -15.07 -3.62 15.16
C SER A 54 -16.02 -4.78 14.87
N SER A 55 -16.20 -5.71 15.82
CA SER A 55 -17.10 -6.84 15.66
C SER A 55 -18.56 -6.43 15.54
N ALA A 56 -18.97 -5.36 16.24
CA ALA A 56 -20.35 -4.85 16.26
C ALA A 56 -20.67 -3.95 15.05
N HIS A 57 -19.69 -3.19 14.53
CA HIS A 57 -19.90 -2.12 13.54
C HIS A 57 -19.33 -2.45 12.16
N LEU A 58 -18.75 -3.65 11.98
CA LEU A 58 -18.34 -4.16 10.68
C LEU A 58 -19.39 -5.14 10.16
N ARG A 59 -20.01 -4.83 9.04
CA ARG A 59 -21.03 -5.66 8.41
C ARG A 59 -20.80 -5.85 6.92
N ALA A 60 -21.42 -6.86 6.35
CA ALA A 60 -21.52 -7.06 4.91
C ALA A 60 -22.90 -6.63 4.42
N ALA A 61 -22.99 -6.11 3.21
CA ALA A 61 -24.24 -5.80 2.57
C ALA A 61 -24.18 -6.04 1.04
N ALA A 62 -25.38 -6.24 0.45
CA ALA A 62 -25.56 -6.42 -0.99
C ALA A 62 -26.35 -5.28 -1.65
N ALA A 63 -26.99 -4.42 -0.85
CA ALA A 63 -27.78 -3.29 -1.34
C ALA A 63 -26.87 -2.12 -1.73
N PHE A 64 -26.16 -2.27 -2.85
CA PHE A 64 -25.10 -1.35 -3.28
C PHE A 64 -25.55 0.12 -3.29
N GLU A 65 -26.65 0.44 -3.98
CA GLU A 65 -27.13 1.82 -4.13
C GLU A 65 -27.48 2.45 -2.78
N THR A 66 -28.18 1.72 -1.92
CA THR A 66 -28.62 2.20 -0.60
C THR A 66 -27.42 2.46 0.31
N GLU A 67 -26.45 1.54 0.35
CA GLU A 67 -25.28 1.67 1.21
C GLU A 67 -24.38 2.82 0.71
N VAL A 68 -24.15 2.92 -0.59
CA VAL A 68 -23.35 3.99 -1.16
C VAL A 68 -24.01 5.36 -0.98
N ALA A 69 -25.33 5.47 -1.14
CA ALA A 69 -26.05 6.74 -0.97
C ALA A 69 -25.90 7.33 0.45
N ASN A 70 -25.71 6.48 1.45
CA ASN A 70 -25.56 6.87 2.86
C ASN A 70 -24.09 6.94 3.33
N ALA A 71 -23.13 6.68 2.43
CA ALA A 71 -21.72 6.66 2.80
C ALA A 71 -21.09 8.06 2.75
N ASP A 72 -20.40 8.46 3.81
CA ASP A 72 -19.55 9.65 3.85
C ASP A 72 -18.22 9.44 3.13
N LEU A 73 -17.74 8.20 3.08
CA LEU A 73 -16.50 7.80 2.42
C LEU A 73 -16.70 6.44 1.74
N VAL A 74 -16.32 6.35 0.46
CA VAL A 74 -16.27 5.08 -0.29
C VAL A 74 -14.81 4.78 -0.64
N ILE A 75 -14.32 3.59 -0.27
CA ILE A 75 -12.98 3.10 -0.63
C ILE A 75 -13.11 1.92 -1.59
N GLU A 76 -12.84 2.15 -2.84
CA GLU A 76 -12.90 1.14 -3.90
C GLU A 76 -11.62 0.29 -3.88
N SER A 77 -11.77 -1.03 -3.89
CA SER A 77 -10.68 -2.03 -3.90
C SER A 77 -10.94 -3.15 -4.91
N GLY A 78 -11.52 -2.82 -6.06
CA GLY A 78 -11.84 -3.74 -7.15
C GLY A 78 -10.66 -4.03 -8.08
N PRO A 79 -10.92 -4.58 -9.28
CA PRO A 79 -9.91 -4.89 -10.27
C PRO A 79 -9.11 -3.66 -10.72
N GLU A 80 -7.84 -3.87 -11.08
CA GLU A 80 -6.94 -2.83 -11.59
C GLU A 80 -7.17 -2.64 -13.11
N ASP A 81 -8.35 -2.15 -13.44
CA ASP A 81 -8.82 -1.86 -14.80
C ASP A 81 -9.38 -0.44 -14.86
N LEU A 82 -8.82 0.40 -15.73
CA LEU A 82 -9.19 1.82 -15.80
C LEU A 82 -10.64 2.00 -16.24
N SER A 83 -11.09 1.26 -17.24
CA SER A 83 -12.45 1.38 -17.76
C SER A 83 -13.50 0.99 -16.71
N PHE A 84 -13.22 -0.11 -15.99
CA PHE A 84 -14.06 -0.53 -14.86
C PHE A 84 -14.14 0.56 -13.79
N LYS A 85 -12.97 1.10 -13.37
CA LYS A 85 -12.94 2.14 -12.33
C LYS A 85 -13.61 3.43 -12.78
N GLN A 86 -13.44 3.88 -14.01
CA GLN A 86 -14.13 5.05 -14.56
C GLN A 86 -15.65 4.90 -14.50
N GLN A 87 -16.18 3.77 -14.96
CA GLN A 87 -17.62 3.49 -14.93
C GLN A 87 -18.15 3.40 -13.50
N LEU A 88 -17.40 2.77 -12.62
CA LEU A 88 -17.78 2.67 -11.20
C LEU A 88 -17.78 4.04 -10.53
N PHE A 89 -16.76 4.87 -10.74
CA PHE A 89 -16.65 6.19 -10.10
C PHE A 89 -17.71 7.18 -10.66
N GLU A 90 -18.03 7.12 -11.95
CA GLU A 90 -19.16 7.86 -12.54
C GLU A 90 -20.48 7.49 -11.84
N ARG A 91 -20.72 6.19 -11.61
CA ARG A 91 -21.90 5.71 -10.88
C ARG A 91 -21.90 6.14 -9.42
N LEU A 92 -20.77 5.98 -8.71
CA LEU A 92 -20.61 6.40 -7.32
C LEU A 92 -20.86 7.90 -7.15
N ASP A 93 -20.33 8.72 -8.07
CA ASP A 93 -20.50 10.17 -8.06
C ASP A 93 -21.98 10.59 -8.16
N GLY A 94 -22.78 9.83 -8.92
CA GLY A 94 -24.22 10.05 -9.00
C GLY A 94 -25.02 9.60 -7.77
N LEU A 95 -24.46 8.68 -6.96
CA LEU A 95 -25.20 8.06 -5.84
C LEU A 95 -24.96 8.75 -4.50
N THR A 96 -23.74 9.21 -4.20
CA THR A 96 -23.43 9.81 -2.89
C THR A 96 -22.83 11.21 -3.00
N GLY A 97 -23.01 12.01 -1.96
CA GLY A 97 -22.27 13.26 -1.72
C GLY A 97 -20.92 13.07 -1.01
N GLY A 98 -20.62 11.86 -0.53
CA GLY A 98 -19.42 11.53 0.23
C GLY A 98 -18.13 11.54 -0.60
N ILE A 99 -17.01 11.38 0.05
CA ILE A 99 -15.68 11.31 -0.57
C ILE A 99 -15.51 9.96 -1.27
N LEU A 100 -14.93 9.96 -2.46
CA LEU A 100 -14.69 8.75 -3.25
C LEU A 100 -13.20 8.48 -3.36
N THR A 101 -12.77 7.29 -2.96
CA THR A 101 -11.35 6.93 -3.04
C THR A 101 -11.13 5.57 -3.71
N SER A 102 -10.02 5.44 -4.44
CA SER A 102 -9.58 4.16 -5.01
C SER A 102 -8.33 3.66 -4.27
N ASN A 103 -8.30 2.38 -3.98
CA ASN A 103 -7.09 1.71 -3.47
C ASN A 103 -6.19 1.21 -4.62
N THR A 104 -6.23 1.86 -5.78
CA THR A 104 -5.36 1.53 -6.92
C THR A 104 -3.90 1.68 -6.55
N SER A 105 -3.05 0.78 -7.06
CA SER A 105 -1.60 0.82 -6.84
C SER A 105 -0.85 1.54 -7.96
N GLY A 106 -1.46 1.77 -9.11
CA GLY A 106 -0.75 2.29 -10.28
C GLY A 106 -1.57 3.11 -11.27
N LEU A 107 -2.90 3.01 -11.26
CA LEU A 107 -3.73 3.77 -12.18
C LEU A 107 -3.83 5.23 -11.75
N SER A 108 -3.80 6.14 -12.74
CA SER A 108 -4.00 7.57 -12.51
C SER A 108 -5.39 7.85 -11.93
N ILE A 109 -5.44 8.47 -10.76
CA ILE A 109 -6.70 8.88 -10.14
C ILE A 109 -7.35 10.02 -10.92
N THR A 110 -6.56 10.84 -11.60
CA THR A 110 -7.06 11.86 -12.54
C THR A 110 -7.83 11.22 -13.67
N ALA A 111 -7.30 10.14 -14.25
CA ALA A 111 -7.98 9.38 -15.30
C ALA A 111 -9.21 8.63 -14.76
N ILE A 112 -9.16 8.06 -13.56
CA ILE A 112 -10.31 7.42 -12.92
C ILE A 112 -11.45 8.42 -12.73
N ALA A 113 -11.14 9.65 -12.30
CA ALA A 113 -12.11 10.71 -12.04
C ALA A 113 -12.63 11.44 -13.30
N GLU A 114 -12.16 11.06 -14.49
CA GLU A 114 -12.43 11.80 -15.74
C GLU A 114 -13.93 11.98 -16.02
N ARG A 115 -14.74 10.97 -15.69
CA ARG A 115 -16.21 10.97 -15.91
C ARG A 115 -17.01 11.49 -14.74
N CYS A 116 -16.38 11.85 -13.61
CA CYS A 116 -17.07 12.38 -12.46
C CYS A 116 -17.47 13.83 -12.67
N ALA A 117 -18.69 14.17 -12.31
CA ALA A 117 -19.18 15.56 -12.30
C ALA A 117 -18.54 16.37 -11.16
N ARG A 118 -18.19 15.70 -10.05
CA ARG A 118 -17.61 16.32 -8.84
C ARG A 118 -16.24 15.70 -8.50
N PRO A 119 -15.23 15.84 -9.37
CA PRO A 119 -13.92 15.21 -9.23
C PRO A 119 -13.07 15.77 -8.06
N GLU A 120 -13.46 16.90 -7.48
CA GLU A 120 -12.77 17.52 -6.34
C GLU A 120 -12.81 16.64 -5.08
N ARG A 121 -13.72 15.68 -4.99
CA ARG A 121 -13.86 14.72 -3.90
C ARG A 121 -13.33 13.32 -4.22
N VAL A 122 -12.66 13.17 -5.38
CA VAL A 122 -12.05 11.91 -5.82
C VAL A 122 -10.55 11.94 -5.58
N MET A 123 -10.02 10.91 -4.91
CA MET A 123 -8.61 10.74 -4.62
C MET A 123 -8.22 9.26 -4.53
N THR A 124 -6.94 8.95 -4.51
CA THR A 124 -6.49 7.61 -4.13
C THR A 124 -6.28 7.54 -2.62
N THR A 125 -6.61 6.40 -2.01
CA THR A 125 -6.13 5.98 -0.70
C THR A 125 -5.45 4.63 -0.88
N HIS A 126 -4.16 4.66 -1.16
CA HIS A 126 -3.37 3.46 -1.41
C HIS A 126 -2.87 2.86 -0.10
N PHE A 127 -3.53 1.80 0.33
CA PHE A 127 -3.10 1.00 1.48
C PHE A 127 -2.05 -0.02 1.05
N TRP A 128 -1.00 -0.15 1.82
CA TRP A 128 0.01 -1.18 1.62
C TRP A 128 -0.45 -2.53 2.16
N ASN A 129 -0.04 -3.62 1.49
CA ASN A 129 -0.45 -4.98 1.83
C ASN A 129 0.50 -5.62 2.86
N PRO A 130 0.01 -6.16 3.97
CA PRO A 130 -1.39 -6.29 4.38
C PRO A 130 -1.92 -5.03 5.09
N PRO A 131 -3.14 -4.54 4.75
CA PRO A 131 -3.62 -3.22 5.17
C PRO A 131 -3.87 -3.09 6.67
N HIS A 132 -4.07 -4.18 7.36
CA HIS A 132 -4.27 -4.21 8.82
C HIS A 132 -2.95 -4.14 9.60
N LEU A 133 -1.80 -4.40 8.98
CA LEU A 133 -0.48 -4.30 9.61
C LEU A 133 0.30 -3.08 9.13
N MET A 134 0.31 -2.84 7.81
CA MET A 134 1.09 -1.74 7.25
C MET A 134 0.49 -0.38 7.62
N PRO A 135 1.27 0.50 8.26
CA PRO A 135 0.76 1.79 8.74
C PRO A 135 0.55 2.79 7.61
N LEU A 136 1.40 2.80 6.59
CA LEU A 136 1.37 3.80 5.53
C LEU A 136 0.09 3.73 4.70
N VAL A 137 -0.54 4.89 4.49
CA VAL A 137 -1.57 5.10 3.47
C VAL A 137 -1.19 6.32 2.63
N GLU A 138 -1.10 6.16 1.32
CA GLU A 138 -0.82 7.27 0.41
C GLU A 138 -2.14 7.87 -0.08
N ILE A 139 -2.38 9.13 0.26
CA ILE A 139 -3.52 9.92 -0.23
C ILE A 139 -3.03 10.68 -1.47
N VAL A 140 -3.36 10.18 -2.67
CA VAL A 140 -2.88 10.80 -3.91
C VAL A 140 -3.96 11.69 -4.50
N MET A 141 -3.62 12.95 -4.68
CA MET A 141 -4.50 13.95 -5.27
C MET A 141 -4.46 13.86 -6.80
N GLY A 142 -5.62 13.72 -7.43
CA GLY A 142 -5.78 13.96 -8.85
C GLY A 142 -5.73 15.46 -9.20
N ALA A 143 -5.74 15.77 -10.48
CA ALA A 143 -5.60 17.14 -10.96
C ALA A 143 -6.67 18.12 -10.42
N ARG A 144 -7.84 17.61 -10.03
CA ARG A 144 -8.97 18.41 -9.54
C ARG A 144 -9.31 18.14 -8.07
N THR A 145 -8.60 17.24 -7.40
CA THR A 145 -8.86 16.89 -6.00
C THR A 145 -8.71 18.08 -5.07
N SER A 146 -9.65 18.28 -4.17
CA SER A 146 -9.59 19.30 -3.12
C SER A 146 -8.58 18.93 -2.04
N LEU A 147 -7.64 19.83 -1.75
CA LEU A 147 -6.70 19.64 -0.66
C LEU A 147 -7.41 19.54 0.70
N VAL A 148 -8.46 20.32 0.91
CA VAL A 148 -9.24 20.28 2.16
C VAL A 148 -9.85 18.88 2.39
N LEU A 149 -10.41 18.27 1.35
CA LEU A 149 -10.96 16.92 1.46
C LEU A 149 -9.86 15.85 1.65
N ALA A 150 -8.70 16.03 1.02
CA ALA A 150 -7.55 15.14 1.22
C ALA A 150 -7.03 15.23 2.67
N GLU A 151 -7.01 16.41 3.26
CA GLU A 151 -6.65 16.62 4.68
C GLU A 151 -7.68 16.00 5.63
N GLN A 152 -8.97 16.09 5.34
CA GLN A 152 -10.01 15.41 6.11
C GLN A 152 -9.82 13.87 6.09
N VAL A 153 -9.52 13.30 4.93
CA VAL A 153 -9.22 11.86 4.83
C VAL A 153 -7.94 11.50 5.59
N ARG A 154 -6.91 12.36 5.53
CA ARG A 154 -5.69 12.20 6.33
C ARG A 154 -6.01 12.13 7.82
N ASP A 155 -6.78 13.09 8.32
CA ASP A 155 -7.10 13.19 9.74
C ASP A 155 -7.94 11.98 10.21
N LEU A 156 -8.91 11.56 9.39
CA LEU A 156 -9.68 10.34 9.62
C LEU A 156 -8.79 9.09 9.71
N LEU A 157 -7.89 8.89 8.74
CA LEU A 157 -7.00 7.72 8.71
C LEU A 157 -5.99 7.76 9.85
N THR A 158 -5.52 8.95 10.26
CA THR A 158 -4.68 9.13 11.44
C THR A 158 -5.42 8.70 12.70
N ALA A 159 -6.68 9.10 12.87
CA ALA A 159 -7.52 8.67 13.98
C ALA A 159 -7.75 7.14 13.98
N CYS A 160 -7.70 6.51 12.80
CA CYS A 160 -7.75 5.05 12.65
C CYS A 160 -6.39 4.35 12.85
N GLY A 161 -5.39 5.03 13.40
CA GLY A 161 -4.07 4.46 13.69
C GLY A 161 -3.18 4.24 12.45
N LYS A 162 -3.47 4.92 11.33
CA LYS A 162 -2.62 4.92 10.15
C LYS A 162 -1.66 6.12 10.13
N VAL A 163 -0.64 6.01 9.31
CA VAL A 163 0.31 7.08 9.01
C VAL A 163 0.09 7.52 7.56
N PRO A 164 -0.91 8.39 7.31
CA PRO A 164 -1.21 8.83 5.95
C PRO A 164 -0.25 9.92 5.50
N VAL A 165 0.14 9.86 4.22
CA VAL A 165 0.92 10.91 3.54
C VAL A 165 0.13 11.46 2.36
N VAL A 166 0.13 12.80 2.20
CA VAL A 166 -0.55 13.46 1.08
C VAL A 166 0.42 13.64 -0.08
N VAL A 167 0.13 12.97 -1.19
CA VAL A 167 0.87 13.07 -2.45
C VAL A 167 0.17 14.08 -3.35
N LYS A 168 0.79 15.24 -3.56
CA LYS A 168 0.17 16.41 -4.19
C LYS A 168 0.01 16.32 -5.70
N LYS A 169 0.62 15.32 -6.34
CA LYS A 169 0.56 15.13 -7.79
C LYS A 169 0.33 13.67 -8.10
N ASP A 170 -0.62 13.41 -8.97
CA ASP A 170 -0.88 12.11 -9.56
C ASP A 170 0.26 11.73 -10.52
N THR A 171 1.10 10.81 -10.09
CA THR A 171 2.27 10.35 -10.84
C THR A 171 2.36 8.82 -10.80
N PRO A 172 2.86 8.17 -11.86
CA PRO A 172 3.05 6.72 -11.87
C PRO A 172 3.90 6.24 -10.69
N GLY A 173 3.41 5.19 -10.00
CA GLY A 173 4.08 4.61 -8.83
C GLY A 173 3.88 5.41 -7.54
N GLN A 174 3.10 6.48 -7.58
CA GLN A 174 2.75 7.31 -6.41
C GLN A 174 4.02 7.81 -5.69
N LEU A 175 4.22 7.55 -4.40
CA LEU A 175 5.41 7.92 -3.67
C LEU A 175 6.24 6.68 -3.27
N GLY A 176 5.66 5.78 -2.49
CA GLY A 176 6.38 4.63 -1.95
C GLY A 176 6.78 3.62 -3.02
N ASN A 177 5.87 3.26 -3.93
CA ASN A 177 6.21 2.37 -5.04
C ASN A 177 7.28 2.99 -5.95
N ARG A 178 7.25 4.31 -6.15
CA ARG A 178 8.25 4.99 -6.97
C ARG A 178 9.67 4.82 -6.41
N MET A 179 9.84 5.06 -5.10
CA MET A 179 11.13 4.85 -4.42
C MET A 179 11.51 3.37 -4.39
N HIS A 180 10.57 2.49 -4.09
CA HIS A 180 10.79 1.05 -4.03
C HIS A 180 11.23 0.48 -5.40
N MET A 181 10.58 0.89 -6.49
CA MET A 181 10.96 0.44 -7.84
C MET A 181 12.32 1.00 -8.28
N ALA A 182 12.73 2.17 -7.83
CA ALA A 182 14.07 2.68 -8.07
C ALA A 182 15.14 1.79 -7.41
N LEU A 183 14.93 1.36 -6.17
CA LEU A 183 15.80 0.43 -5.46
C LEU A 183 15.81 -0.96 -6.12
N ILE A 184 14.64 -1.52 -6.46
CA ILE A 184 14.56 -2.83 -7.13
C ILE A 184 15.24 -2.80 -8.50
N ARG A 185 15.09 -1.71 -9.25
CA ARG A 185 15.70 -1.55 -10.55
C ARG A 185 17.23 -1.63 -10.45
N GLU A 186 17.82 -0.91 -9.53
CA GLU A 186 19.26 -0.95 -9.26
C GLU A 186 19.72 -2.31 -8.73
N ALA A 187 19.02 -2.88 -7.75
CA ALA A 187 19.31 -4.20 -7.22
C ALA A 187 19.33 -5.30 -8.31
N ALA A 188 18.36 -5.26 -9.21
CA ALA A 188 18.32 -6.20 -10.33
C ALA A 188 19.44 -5.95 -11.36
N HIS A 189 19.86 -4.71 -11.56
CA HIS A 189 21.01 -4.35 -12.42
C HIS A 189 22.31 -4.89 -11.84
N ILE A 190 22.58 -4.68 -10.56
CA ILE A 190 23.76 -5.23 -9.86
C ILE A 190 23.89 -6.74 -10.09
N VAL A 191 22.78 -7.48 -9.98
CA VAL A 191 22.76 -8.92 -10.27
C VAL A 191 22.98 -9.21 -11.75
N SER A 192 22.41 -8.41 -12.65
CA SER A 192 22.55 -8.58 -14.11
C SER A 192 24.00 -8.42 -14.58
N GLU A 193 24.71 -7.47 -13.99
CA GLU A 193 26.11 -7.17 -14.32
C GLU A 193 27.11 -8.10 -13.57
N GLY A 194 26.61 -9.00 -12.72
CA GLY A 194 27.46 -9.92 -11.95
C GLY A 194 28.31 -9.21 -10.88
N ILE A 195 27.90 -8.02 -10.44
CA ILE A 195 28.59 -7.27 -9.37
C ILE A 195 28.45 -8.01 -8.04
N ALA A 196 27.27 -8.57 -7.78
CA ALA A 196 26.99 -9.40 -6.61
C ALA A 196 25.82 -10.36 -6.85
N ASP A 197 25.76 -11.44 -6.09
CA ASP A 197 24.62 -12.34 -6.10
C ASP A 197 23.40 -11.72 -5.41
N ALA A 198 22.19 -12.17 -5.76
CA ALA A 198 20.94 -11.66 -5.19
C ALA A 198 20.89 -11.72 -3.65
N SER A 199 21.49 -12.77 -3.05
CA SER A 199 21.57 -12.90 -1.59
C SER A 199 22.45 -11.82 -0.94
N GLU A 200 23.53 -11.42 -1.58
CA GLU A 200 24.44 -10.38 -1.10
C GLU A 200 23.80 -8.99 -1.24
N VAL A 201 23.12 -8.74 -2.36
CA VAL A 201 22.37 -7.50 -2.58
C VAL A 201 21.30 -7.32 -1.49
N ASP A 202 20.50 -8.37 -1.22
CA ASP A 202 19.46 -8.32 -0.19
C ASP A 202 20.06 -8.18 1.22
N LEU A 203 21.20 -8.84 1.48
CA LEU A 203 21.90 -8.72 2.77
C LEU A 203 22.42 -7.29 2.97
N ALA A 204 23.06 -6.71 1.96
CA ALA A 204 23.57 -5.35 2.00
C ALA A 204 22.44 -4.35 2.26
N ALA A 205 21.32 -4.45 1.51
CA ALA A 205 20.18 -3.57 1.68
C ALA A 205 19.60 -3.65 3.10
N ARG A 206 19.39 -4.87 3.64
CA ARG A 206 18.83 -5.06 4.98
C ARG A 206 19.75 -4.61 6.09
N MET A 207 21.06 -4.86 5.99
CA MET A 207 22.02 -4.61 7.07
C MET A 207 22.65 -3.21 7.03
N SER A 208 22.33 -2.40 6.01
CA SER A 208 22.80 -1.02 5.89
C SER A 208 21.65 -0.02 6.08
N PHE A 209 21.21 0.62 5.01
CA PHE A 209 20.15 1.64 5.09
C PHE A 209 18.80 1.08 5.54
N GLY A 210 18.47 -0.18 5.21
CA GLY A 210 17.22 -0.82 5.62
C GLY A 210 17.05 -0.89 7.13
N LEU A 211 18.15 -1.12 7.88
CA LEU A 211 18.13 -1.16 9.33
C LEU A 211 17.91 0.21 9.97
N ARG A 212 18.23 1.28 9.27
CA ARG A 212 18.12 2.67 9.78
C ARG A 212 16.81 3.35 9.42
N LEU A 213 16.18 2.95 8.30
CA LEU A 213 14.96 3.59 7.78
C LEU A 213 13.80 3.69 8.79
N PRO A 214 13.60 2.76 9.73
CA PRO A 214 12.59 2.92 10.76
C PRO A 214 12.84 4.09 11.73
N MET A 215 14.10 4.55 11.87
CA MET A 215 14.49 5.58 12.83
C MET A 215 14.56 6.97 12.22
N TYR A 216 14.95 7.08 10.96
CA TYR A 216 14.96 8.32 10.20
C TYR A 216 14.87 8.06 8.69
N GLY A 217 14.23 8.98 7.98
CA GLY A 217 14.02 8.88 6.54
C GLY A 217 15.28 9.12 5.70
N LEU A 218 15.17 8.89 4.39
CA LEU A 218 16.30 9.04 3.46
C LEU A 218 16.83 10.48 3.43
N LEU A 219 15.95 11.49 3.39
CA LEU A 219 16.36 12.90 3.29
C LEU A 219 16.87 13.43 4.61
N GLU A 220 16.25 13.08 5.71
CA GLU A 220 16.72 13.41 7.06
C GLU A 220 18.13 12.86 7.31
N HIS A 221 18.42 11.65 6.82
CA HIS A 221 19.77 11.12 6.87
C HIS A 221 20.77 11.96 6.09
N MET A 222 20.39 12.48 4.92
CA MET A 222 21.29 13.34 4.13
C MET A 222 21.56 14.68 4.84
N ASP A 223 20.59 15.24 5.54
CA ASP A 223 20.80 16.45 6.36
C ASP A 223 21.77 16.17 7.53
N ILE A 224 21.67 15.01 8.17
CA ILE A 224 22.58 14.61 9.26
C ILE A 224 24.02 14.43 8.75
N VAL A 225 24.18 13.83 7.54
CA VAL A 225 25.51 13.60 6.93
C VAL A 225 26.14 14.89 6.41
N GLY A 226 25.33 15.83 5.98
CA GLY A 226 25.71 17.06 5.31
C GLY A 226 25.42 16.99 3.80
N LEU A 227 24.67 17.99 3.30
CA LEU A 227 24.21 18.01 1.91
C LEU A 227 25.35 18.19 0.90
N ASP A 228 26.41 18.87 1.28
CA ASP A 228 27.62 19.04 0.46
C ASP A 228 28.34 17.70 0.23
N MET A 229 28.56 16.92 1.28
CA MET A 229 29.16 15.59 1.20
C MET A 229 28.26 14.63 0.44
N SER A 230 26.98 14.59 0.76
CA SER A 230 26.02 13.68 0.12
C SER A 230 25.81 13.98 -1.36
N MET A 231 25.85 15.26 -1.76
CA MET A 231 25.81 15.69 -3.15
C MET A 231 27.00 15.13 -3.95
N GLY A 232 28.23 15.27 -3.42
CA GLY A 232 29.42 14.75 -4.09
C GLY A 232 29.39 13.22 -4.27
N ILE A 233 28.90 12.48 -3.27
CA ILE A 233 28.71 11.03 -3.39
C ILE A 233 27.65 10.69 -4.44
N LEU A 234 26.52 11.39 -4.42
CA LEU A 234 25.43 11.17 -5.36
C LEU A 234 25.90 11.44 -6.81
N GLU A 235 26.57 12.54 -7.06
CA GLU A 235 27.09 12.89 -8.41
C GLU A 235 28.12 11.89 -8.90
N TYR A 236 28.98 11.39 -8.02
CA TYR A 236 29.96 10.35 -8.37
C TYR A 236 29.31 9.03 -8.77
N VAL A 237 28.32 8.57 -8.02
CA VAL A 237 27.66 7.28 -8.24
C VAL A 237 26.59 7.35 -9.33
N ALA A 238 25.90 8.49 -9.47
CA ALA A 238 24.74 8.64 -10.35
C ALA A 238 25.00 8.30 -11.82
N SER A 239 26.24 8.52 -12.30
CA SER A 239 26.63 8.21 -13.68
C SER A 239 26.69 6.71 -13.98
N ASP A 240 26.86 5.89 -12.93
CA ASP A 240 27.00 4.43 -13.02
C ASP A 240 25.69 3.69 -12.63
N LEU A 241 24.74 4.38 -12.00
CA LEU A 241 23.44 3.80 -11.67
C LEU A 241 22.62 3.50 -12.91
N TYR A 242 21.91 2.39 -12.89
CA TYR A 242 21.06 2.01 -14.00
C TYR A 242 19.92 3.03 -14.25
N ASN A 243 19.94 3.63 -15.43
CA ASN A 243 18.96 4.63 -15.86
C ASN A 243 18.01 4.16 -16.97
N GLY A 244 18.06 2.87 -17.35
CA GLY A 244 17.20 2.28 -18.37
C GLY A 244 15.72 2.36 -18.00
N VAL A 245 14.86 2.50 -19.01
CA VAL A 245 13.40 2.52 -18.87
C VAL A 245 12.78 1.12 -18.84
N GLU A 246 13.57 0.11 -19.19
CA GLU A 246 13.15 -1.29 -19.19
C GLU A 246 13.71 -2.03 -17.98
N ALA A 247 13.12 -3.19 -17.66
CA ALA A 247 13.67 -4.05 -16.62
C ALA A 247 15.09 -4.53 -16.99
N PRO A 248 16.04 -4.63 -16.04
CA PRO A 248 17.36 -5.16 -16.25
C PRO A 248 17.36 -6.57 -16.87
N ALA A 249 18.46 -6.94 -17.57
CA ALA A 249 18.53 -8.16 -18.37
C ALA A 249 18.17 -9.42 -17.58
N ARG A 250 18.75 -9.59 -16.39
CA ARG A 250 18.48 -10.76 -15.55
C ARG A 250 17.00 -10.91 -15.18
N TYR A 251 16.30 -9.80 -14.95
CA TYR A 251 14.86 -9.82 -14.68
C TYR A 251 14.06 -10.35 -15.88
N LYS A 252 14.40 -9.88 -17.08
CA LYS A 252 13.77 -10.33 -18.34
C LYS A 252 14.04 -11.80 -18.63
N GLU A 253 15.27 -12.27 -18.41
CA GLU A 253 15.66 -13.68 -18.60
C GLU A 253 14.84 -14.61 -17.69
N LEU A 254 14.73 -14.28 -16.41
CA LEU A 254 13.94 -15.07 -15.46
C LEU A 254 12.47 -15.16 -15.89
N VAL A 255 11.87 -14.03 -16.26
CA VAL A 255 10.47 -14.01 -16.71
C VAL A 255 10.29 -14.79 -18.00
N ALA A 256 11.18 -14.63 -18.99
CA ALA A 256 11.14 -15.36 -20.26
C ALA A 256 11.34 -16.88 -20.06
N GLY A 257 12.17 -17.26 -19.09
CA GLY A 257 12.40 -18.67 -18.71
C GLY A 257 11.27 -19.31 -17.89
N GLY A 258 10.24 -18.53 -17.50
CA GLY A 258 9.14 -19.02 -16.65
C GLY A 258 9.51 -19.07 -15.15
N ASP A 259 10.67 -18.56 -14.76
CA ASP A 259 11.14 -18.47 -13.38
C ASP A 259 10.49 -17.25 -12.68
N LEU A 260 9.20 -17.37 -12.36
CA LEU A 260 8.35 -16.27 -11.90
C LEU A 260 8.35 -16.07 -10.35
N GLY A 261 9.40 -16.53 -9.68
CA GLY A 261 9.53 -16.45 -8.23
C GLY A 261 8.82 -17.56 -7.47
N ALA A 262 8.35 -17.26 -6.27
CA ALA A 262 7.76 -18.25 -5.36
C ALA A 262 6.56 -19.01 -5.97
N LYS A 263 5.80 -18.42 -6.87
CA LYS A 263 4.65 -19.06 -7.53
C LYS A 263 5.03 -20.18 -8.50
N THR A 264 6.27 -20.20 -9.00
CA THR A 264 6.80 -21.25 -9.90
C THR A 264 7.95 -22.03 -9.28
N GLY A 265 8.30 -21.70 -8.03
CA GLY A 265 9.39 -22.34 -7.30
C GLY A 265 10.79 -21.79 -7.59
N ARG A 266 10.95 -20.96 -8.61
CA ARG A 266 12.24 -20.36 -8.99
C ARG A 266 12.08 -18.90 -9.43
N GLY A 267 13.14 -18.11 -9.21
CA GLY A 267 13.26 -16.71 -9.59
C GLY A 267 14.69 -16.24 -9.29
N PHE A 268 14.87 -15.08 -8.68
CA PHE A 268 16.18 -14.69 -8.11
C PHE A 268 16.65 -15.68 -7.04
N TYR A 269 15.73 -16.44 -6.46
CA TYR A 269 15.97 -17.49 -5.48
C TYR A 269 15.36 -18.82 -5.91
N ASP A 270 15.93 -19.90 -5.38
CA ASP A 270 15.32 -21.22 -5.40
C ASP A 270 14.35 -21.34 -4.20
N TRP A 271 13.06 -21.35 -4.49
CA TRP A 271 12.00 -21.44 -3.48
C TRP A 271 11.68 -22.89 -3.07
N SER A 272 12.33 -23.89 -3.68
CA SER A 272 12.29 -25.25 -3.17
C SER A 272 13.07 -25.40 -1.86
N LEU A 273 14.02 -24.49 -1.61
CA LEU A 273 14.88 -24.42 -0.41
C LEU A 273 14.34 -23.48 0.67
N LYS A 274 13.25 -22.76 0.40
CA LYS A 274 12.66 -21.73 1.29
C LYS A 274 11.14 -21.80 1.24
N SER A 275 10.48 -21.63 2.37
CA SER A 275 9.02 -21.47 2.42
C SER A 275 8.62 -20.01 2.19
N PRO A 276 7.80 -19.71 1.16
CA PRO A 276 7.22 -18.38 1.00
C PRO A 276 6.35 -17.96 2.19
N ASP A 277 5.69 -18.91 2.85
CA ASP A 277 4.81 -18.63 3.99
C ASP A 277 5.63 -18.29 5.25
N GLU A 278 6.75 -18.98 5.49
CA GLU A 278 7.68 -18.60 6.55
C GLU A 278 8.30 -17.22 6.31
N ALA A 279 8.61 -16.88 5.06
CA ALA A 279 9.11 -15.56 4.71
C ALA A 279 8.07 -14.46 5.00
N ARG A 280 6.80 -14.70 4.66
CA ARG A 280 5.68 -13.81 4.98
C ARG A 280 5.49 -13.70 6.50
N ALA A 281 5.47 -14.81 7.21
CA ALA A 281 5.29 -14.83 8.65
C ALA A 281 6.40 -14.04 9.39
N ARG A 282 7.68 -14.19 8.96
CA ARG A 282 8.78 -13.39 9.51
C ARG A 282 8.60 -11.90 9.26
N ARG A 283 8.17 -11.51 8.05
CA ARG A 283 7.87 -10.11 7.73
C ARG A 283 6.76 -9.58 8.64
N ASP A 284 5.65 -10.30 8.72
CA ASP A 284 4.48 -9.87 9.47
C ASP A 284 4.79 -9.78 10.95
N GLY A 285 5.54 -10.75 11.50
CA GLY A 285 6.00 -10.72 12.90
C GLY A 285 6.92 -9.51 13.19
N PHE A 286 7.83 -9.18 12.28
CA PHE A 286 8.68 -7.99 12.43
C PHE A 286 7.86 -6.69 12.35
N VAL A 287 6.91 -6.60 11.41
CA VAL A 287 6.02 -5.42 11.30
C VAL A 287 5.17 -5.28 12.57
N CYS A 288 4.61 -6.37 13.10
CA CYS A 288 3.86 -6.35 14.36
C CYS A 288 4.74 -5.83 15.51
N TRP A 289 5.96 -6.32 15.62
CA TRP A 289 6.91 -5.83 16.64
C TRP A 289 7.24 -4.34 16.48
N CYS A 290 7.49 -3.88 15.27
CA CYS A 290 7.74 -2.46 15.00
C CYS A 290 6.54 -1.58 15.43
N VAL A 291 5.33 -2.03 15.15
CA VAL A 291 4.10 -1.30 15.49
C VAL A 291 3.86 -1.28 17.00
N ALA A 292 4.08 -2.42 17.68
CA ALA A 292 3.75 -2.58 19.10
C ALA A 292 4.85 -2.03 20.03
N GLU A 293 6.12 -2.31 19.74
CA GLU A 293 7.20 -2.18 20.71
C GLU A 293 8.23 -1.11 20.38
N ALA A 294 8.52 -0.90 19.10
CA ALA A 294 9.66 -0.08 18.71
C ALA A 294 9.37 1.42 18.62
N GLY A 295 8.11 1.86 18.78
CA GLY A 295 7.74 3.27 18.59
C GLY A 295 8.17 3.81 17.22
N CYS A 296 8.44 2.92 16.26
CA CYS A 296 8.95 3.27 14.93
C CYS A 296 7.93 4.05 14.08
N ILE A 297 6.73 4.20 14.62
CA ILE A 297 5.61 4.89 13.98
C ILE A 297 5.20 5.99 14.96
N GLY A 298 6.04 7.02 15.02
CA GLY A 298 5.88 8.18 15.89
C GLY A 298 4.89 9.19 15.35
#